data_d74be54d2f1b6a193f50670464a43ec7
#
_entry.id   d74be54d2f1b6a193f50670464a43ec7
#
_cell.length_a   1.000
_cell.length_b   1.000
_cell.length_c   1.000
_cell.angle_alpha   90.00
_cell.angle_beta   90.00
_cell.angle_gamma   90.00
#
_symmetry.space_group_name_H-M   'P 1'
#
loop_
_entity.id
_entity.type
_entity.pdbx_description
1 polymer ?
#
loop_
_entity_poly.entity_id
_entity_poly.type
_entity_poly.pdbx_seq_one_letter_code
_entity_poly.pdbx_strand_id
1 'polypeptide(L)'
;MLRVKCLNNIITTCKCLYSSTVTVQQINEEVAKLLELKAQLGDGGDAQQKFILKTPKGTRDYSPEQMALRLGVLDKIINVFKRHGAETIDTPIFELKEVLTGKYGEDTKLIYDLKDQGGEILALRYDLTVPFARYLAMSKITNIKRYHIAKVYRRDNPSMTKGRYREFYQCDFDIAGIYDSMLPDAECLRIVVESLSALNLGAFVIKVNHRSLLDGIFAACGVPNDKFRTICSSVDKLDKSPWEEVRKEMVEEKQLDEAIADKIGSYVSKRGDVKLVNELREDEILMKQPKAKEGLEAMELLLKYCDIYRVTDKVVFDLSLARGLDYYTGVIYEAVITDSEVGSVAGGGRYDNLVGMFDPKKKNVPCVGVSIGVERIFSVLENQIASQGGKIRTTEVQVFVASAQKNLHDERMRILVDLWDAEIKAEQSYKKNPKILAQLQHCEENGIPLAIIIGEGELAKGVVTLREVNTRVERTVPRDKLVEEVKKWLGN
;
A
#
# COMPACT_ATOMS: atom_id res chain seq x y z
N MET A 1 32.92 3.91 44.30
CA MET A 1 33.00 5.37 44.46
C MET A 1 32.85 6.15 43.12
N LEU A 2 33.35 5.65 42.00
CA LEU A 2 33.19 6.35 40.69
C LEU A 2 31.75 6.44 40.17
N ARG A 3 30.88 5.45 40.38
CA ARG A 3 29.49 5.46 39.91
C ARG A 3 28.61 6.53 40.58
N VAL A 4 28.86 6.89 41.83
CA VAL A 4 28.09 7.91 42.55
C VAL A 4 28.49 9.34 42.14
N LYS A 5 29.79 9.56 41.75
CA LYS A 5 30.22 10.85 41.20
C LYS A 5 29.62 11.16 39.82
N CYS A 6 29.44 10.16 38.94
CA CYS A 6 28.80 10.36 37.65
C CYS A 6 27.32 10.72 37.79
N LEU A 7 26.56 10.06 38.68
CA LEU A 7 25.14 10.39 38.90
C LEU A 7 24.97 11.80 39.47
N ASN A 8 25.82 12.21 40.41
CA ASN A 8 25.75 13.57 41.00
C ASN A 8 26.07 14.67 39.97
N ASN A 9 27.01 14.42 39.04
CA ASN A 9 27.29 15.35 37.94
C ASN A 9 26.10 15.47 36.98
N ILE A 10 25.41 14.37 36.63
CA ILE A 10 24.22 14.37 35.77
C ILE A 10 23.09 15.14 36.45
N ILE A 11 22.87 14.94 37.76
CA ILE A 11 21.84 15.66 38.52
C ILE A 11 22.16 17.16 38.64
N THR A 12 23.43 17.54 38.77
CA THR A 12 23.89 18.94 38.84
C THR A 12 23.75 19.61 37.46
N THR A 13 24.04 18.91 36.35
CA THR A 13 23.86 19.43 35.00
C THR A 13 22.38 19.60 34.66
N CYS A 14 21.52 18.67 35.09
CA CYS A 14 20.06 18.83 34.94
C CYS A 14 19.48 20.01 35.77
N LYS A 15 20.05 20.32 36.94
CA LYS A 15 19.61 21.49 37.74
C LYS A 15 20.04 22.84 37.13
N CYS A 16 21.16 22.91 36.41
CA CYS A 16 21.57 24.11 35.65
C CYS A 16 20.73 24.36 34.39
N LEU A 17 20.12 23.34 33.80
CA LEU A 17 19.27 23.46 32.61
C LEU A 17 17.88 24.07 32.86
N TYR A 18 17.48 24.24 34.12
CA TYR A 18 16.18 24.85 34.49
C TYR A 18 16.19 26.37 34.54
N SER A 19 17.31 27.04 34.30
CA SER A 19 17.41 28.52 34.40
C SER A 19 17.83 29.25 33.10
N SER A 20 17.95 28.54 31.96
CA SER A 20 18.21 29.20 30.68
C SER A 20 17.33 28.57 29.60
N THR A 21 16.83 29.38 28.70
CA THR A 21 16.09 28.98 27.46
C THR A 21 16.98 28.12 26.59
N VAL A 22 17.03 26.82 26.88
CA VAL A 22 17.76 25.84 26.07
C VAL A 22 16.96 25.62 24.78
N THR A 23 17.57 25.91 23.64
CA THR A 23 16.92 25.67 22.33
C THR A 23 16.87 24.18 22.02
N VAL A 24 15.86 23.76 21.25
CA VAL A 24 15.73 22.36 20.76
C VAL A 24 16.99 21.90 20.04
N GLN A 25 17.75 22.83 19.46
CA GLN A 25 18.99 22.57 18.75
C GLN A 25 20.12 22.16 19.73
N GLN A 26 20.24 22.83 20.88
CA GLN A 26 21.21 22.48 21.94
C GLN A 26 20.91 21.12 22.57
N ILE A 27 19.60 20.80 22.76
CA ILE A 27 19.20 19.47 23.26
C ILE A 27 19.59 18.38 22.25
N ASN A 28 19.39 18.60 20.97
CA ASN A 28 19.73 17.63 19.93
C ASN A 28 21.25 17.42 19.82
N GLU A 29 22.04 18.47 19.98
CA GLU A 29 23.53 18.39 19.99
C GLU A 29 24.05 17.62 21.22
N GLU A 30 23.46 17.83 22.39
CA GLU A 30 23.85 17.07 23.58
C GLU A 30 23.42 15.61 23.52
N VAL A 31 22.24 15.32 22.98
CA VAL A 31 21.78 13.95 22.73
C VAL A 31 22.70 13.26 21.72
N ALA A 32 23.13 13.94 20.66
CA ALA A 32 24.08 13.39 19.69
C ALA A 32 25.43 13.08 20.35
N LYS A 33 25.98 13.99 21.17
CA LYS A 33 27.21 13.76 21.95
C LYS A 33 27.10 12.60 22.94
N LEU A 34 25.98 12.47 23.63
CA LEU A 34 25.72 11.37 24.55
C LEU A 34 25.62 10.02 23.81
N LEU A 35 25.03 10.01 22.61
CA LEU A 35 24.98 8.82 21.75
C LEU A 35 26.36 8.43 21.20
N GLU A 36 27.20 9.42 20.84
CA GLU A 36 28.59 9.18 20.44
C GLU A 36 29.43 8.67 21.62
N LEU A 37 29.32 9.27 22.80
CA LEU A 37 30.00 8.78 24.02
C LEU A 37 29.57 7.35 24.38
N LYS A 38 28.28 7.04 24.23
CA LYS A 38 27.76 5.68 24.43
C LYS A 38 28.31 4.70 23.40
N ALA A 39 28.51 5.13 22.16
CA ALA A 39 29.16 4.33 21.12
C ALA A 39 30.66 4.14 21.35
N GLN A 40 31.38 5.15 21.90
CA GLN A 40 32.78 5.09 22.22
C GLN A 40 33.07 4.33 23.53
N LEU A 41 32.15 4.35 24.50
CA LEU A 41 32.28 3.63 25.77
C LEU A 41 32.08 2.12 25.59
N GLY A 42 31.91 1.62 24.37
CA GLY A 42 31.73 0.24 23.97
C GLY A 42 31.58 -0.69 25.16
N ASP A 43 30.57 -1.51 25.25
CA ASP A 43 30.34 -2.43 26.36
C ASP A 43 31.67 -3.14 26.76
N GLY A 44 32.45 -2.50 27.63
CA GLY A 44 33.67 -3.06 28.20
C GLY A 44 33.29 -4.15 29.19
N GLY A 45 33.38 -5.38 28.77
CA GLY A 45 33.24 -6.57 29.60
C GLY A 45 32.50 -7.67 28.84
N ASP A 46 32.97 -8.89 28.95
CA ASP A 46 32.48 -10.19 28.47
C ASP A 46 31.00 -10.51 28.82
N ALA A 47 30.13 -9.54 28.80
CA ALA A 47 28.68 -9.77 28.81
C ALA A 47 28.27 -10.07 27.37
N GLN A 48 27.90 -11.31 27.08
CA GLN A 48 27.17 -11.70 25.86
C GLN A 48 26.24 -10.56 25.42
N GLN A 49 26.56 -9.95 24.28
CA GLN A 49 25.76 -8.87 23.69
C GLN A 49 24.34 -9.40 23.56
N LYS A 50 23.45 -9.06 24.50
CA LYS A 50 22.04 -9.43 24.42
C LYS A 50 21.44 -8.63 23.29
N PHE A 51 21.31 -9.25 22.11
CA PHE A 51 20.57 -8.68 21.00
C PHE A 51 19.13 -8.40 21.44
N ILE A 52 18.67 -7.18 21.18
CA ILE A 52 17.28 -6.83 21.40
C ILE A 52 16.50 -7.42 20.20
N LEU A 53 15.79 -8.52 20.42
CA LEU A 53 14.98 -9.19 19.41
C LEU A 53 13.69 -8.42 19.18
N LYS A 54 13.74 -7.37 18.36
CA LYS A 54 12.57 -6.58 17.93
C LYS A 54 12.78 -6.02 16.54
N THR A 55 11.68 -5.86 15.80
CA THR A 55 11.67 -5.10 14.55
C THR A 55 11.76 -3.58 14.81
N PRO A 56 12.25 -2.77 13.86
CA PRO A 56 12.20 -1.31 13.95
C PRO A 56 10.76 -0.81 14.14
N LYS A 57 10.63 0.35 14.83
CA LYS A 57 9.30 0.96 15.07
C LYS A 57 8.57 1.24 13.76
N GLY A 58 7.33 0.73 13.64
CA GLY A 58 6.50 0.92 12.44
C GLY A 58 6.80 -0.06 11.30
N THR A 59 7.57 -1.12 11.57
CA THR A 59 7.77 -2.27 10.70
C THR A 59 7.33 -3.55 11.39
N ARG A 60 7.14 -4.63 10.67
CA ARG A 60 6.81 -5.95 11.24
C ARG A 60 7.29 -7.08 10.35
N ASP A 61 7.50 -8.25 10.96
CA ASP A 61 7.60 -9.51 10.25
C ASP A 61 6.20 -10.04 9.90
N TYR A 62 6.10 -10.85 8.87
CA TYR A 62 4.86 -11.47 8.44
C TYR A 62 4.97 -12.99 8.53
N SER A 63 3.98 -13.62 9.16
CA SER A 63 3.89 -15.09 9.21
C SER A 63 3.57 -15.68 7.83
N PRO A 64 3.77 -16.99 7.62
CA PRO A 64 3.38 -17.65 6.37
C PRO A 64 1.91 -17.44 6.01
N GLU A 65 0.99 -17.46 6.99
CA GLU A 65 -0.44 -17.23 6.79
C GLU A 65 -0.70 -15.80 6.28
N GLN A 66 -0.06 -14.82 6.91
CA GLN A 66 -0.16 -13.44 6.49
C GLN A 66 0.40 -13.24 5.09
N MET A 67 1.52 -13.89 4.76
CA MET A 67 2.10 -13.81 3.42
C MET A 67 1.23 -14.49 2.37
N ALA A 68 0.60 -15.63 2.66
CA ALA A 68 -0.33 -16.27 1.73
C ALA A 68 -1.53 -15.36 1.40
N LEU A 69 -2.11 -14.70 2.42
CA LEU A 69 -3.16 -13.71 2.23
C LEU A 69 -2.67 -12.53 1.38
N ARG A 70 -1.49 -11.98 1.70
CA ARG A 70 -0.91 -10.82 1.02
C ARG A 70 -0.66 -11.10 -0.46
N LEU A 71 -0.05 -12.24 -0.78
CA LEU A 71 0.22 -12.65 -2.16
C LEU A 71 -1.09 -12.82 -2.93
N GLY A 72 -2.11 -13.47 -2.35
CA GLY A 72 -3.42 -13.61 -2.99
C GLY A 72 -4.12 -12.28 -3.29
N VAL A 73 -3.96 -11.27 -2.42
CA VAL A 73 -4.46 -9.92 -2.67
C VAL A 73 -3.69 -9.25 -3.81
N LEU A 74 -2.34 -9.31 -3.75
CA LEU A 74 -1.49 -8.71 -4.78
C LEU A 74 -1.76 -9.33 -6.16
N ASP A 75 -1.91 -10.64 -6.24
CA ASP A 75 -2.22 -11.33 -7.50
C ASP A 75 -3.54 -10.88 -8.11
N LYS A 76 -4.58 -10.69 -7.28
CA LYS A 76 -5.87 -10.16 -7.75
C LYS A 76 -5.72 -8.75 -8.34
N ILE A 77 -4.98 -7.86 -7.66
CA ILE A 77 -4.71 -6.50 -8.13
C ILE A 77 -3.88 -6.52 -9.41
N ILE A 78 -2.81 -7.32 -9.46
CA ILE A 78 -1.96 -7.47 -10.65
C ILE A 78 -2.78 -7.94 -11.86
N ASN A 79 -3.69 -8.90 -11.66
CA ASN A 79 -4.54 -9.39 -12.73
C ASN A 79 -5.49 -8.31 -13.29
N VAL A 80 -5.99 -7.41 -12.43
CA VAL A 80 -6.76 -6.24 -12.89
C VAL A 80 -5.86 -5.31 -13.70
N PHE A 81 -4.68 -4.95 -13.20
CA PHE A 81 -3.75 -4.05 -13.88
C PHE A 81 -3.33 -4.60 -15.26
N LYS A 82 -3.03 -5.90 -15.35
CA LYS A 82 -2.72 -6.58 -16.63
C LYS A 82 -3.91 -6.60 -17.59
N ARG A 83 -5.14 -6.75 -17.10
CA ARG A 83 -6.37 -6.69 -17.91
C ARG A 83 -6.52 -5.32 -18.58
N HIS A 84 -6.08 -4.26 -17.93
CA HIS A 84 -6.06 -2.90 -18.46
C HIS A 84 -4.82 -2.58 -19.29
N GLY A 85 -4.00 -3.58 -19.63
CA GLY A 85 -2.86 -3.43 -20.53
C GLY A 85 -1.64 -2.74 -19.93
N ALA A 86 -1.49 -2.76 -18.60
CA ALA A 86 -0.33 -2.17 -17.97
C ALA A 86 0.89 -3.09 -17.99
N GLU A 87 2.06 -2.49 -18.21
CA GLU A 87 3.37 -3.12 -18.10
C GLU A 87 3.98 -2.86 -16.74
N THR A 88 4.78 -3.81 -16.22
CA THR A 88 5.45 -3.59 -14.94
C THR A 88 6.80 -2.92 -15.13
N ILE A 89 7.14 -2.03 -14.20
CA ILE A 89 8.47 -1.44 -14.07
C ILE A 89 8.97 -1.60 -12.62
N ASP A 90 10.26 -1.34 -12.40
CA ASP A 90 10.82 -1.17 -11.06
C ASP A 90 11.74 0.05 -11.03
N THR A 91 11.85 0.68 -9.89
CA THR A 91 12.75 1.80 -9.60
C THR A 91 13.51 1.54 -8.30
N PRO A 92 14.69 2.14 -8.09
CA PRO A 92 15.46 1.93 -6.87
C PRO A 92 14.67 2.28 -5.59
N ILE A 93 14.95 1.56 -4.51
CA ILE A 93 14.35 1.84 -3.18
C ILE A 93 14.82 3.19 -2.66
N PHE A 94 16.07 3.56 -2.91
CA PHE A 94 16.62 4.86 -2.58
C PHE A 94 16.79 5.71 -3.84
N GLU A 95 16.53 6.99 -3.67
CA GLU A 95 16.66 8.02 -4.71
C GLU A 95 17.66 9.08 -4.24
N LEU A 96 18.21 9.85 -5.16
CA LEU A 96 18.92 11.08 -4.81
C LEU A 96 17.97 11.97 -4.00
N LYS A 97 18.43 12.52 -2.88
CA LYS A 97 17.58 13.34 -2.00
C LYS A 97 16.95 14.52 -2.75
N GLU A 98 17.68 15.14 -3.69
CA GLU A 98 17.20 16.25 -4.52
C GLU A 98 16.01 15.87 -5.42
N VAL A 99 15.91 14.60 -5.85
CA VAL A 99 14.77 14.08 -6.61
C VAL A 99 13.48 14.16 -5.80
N LEU A 100 13.56 13.89 -4.51
CA LEU A 100 12.41 13.85 -3.61
C LEU A 100 12.12 15.24 -2.99
N THR A 101 13.13 16.06 -2.77
CA THR A 101 12.98 17.37 -2.11
C THR A 101 12.09 18.31 -2.92
N GLY A 102 11.18 18.99 -2.23
CA GLY A 102 10.27 19.99 -2.82
C GLY A 102 9.14 19.43 -3.68
N LYS A 103 8.92 18.10 -3.69
CA LYS A 103 7.82 17.45 -4.42
C LYS A 103 6.61 17.13 -3.56
N TYR A 104 6.76 17.12 -2.24
CA TYR A 104 5.75 16.66 -1.29
C TYR A 104 5.26 17.79 -0.34
N GLY A 105 5.61 19.04 -0.59
CA GLY A 105 5.20 20.13 0.29
C GLY A 105 5.63 19.90 1.74
N GLU A 106 4.69 20.00 2.69
CA GLU A 106 4.94 19.78 4.12
C GLU A 106 5.38 18.34 4.45
N ASP A 107 4.98 17.35 3.64
CA ASP A 107 5.33 15.95 3.83
C ASP A 107 6.81 15.65 3.57
N THR A 108 7.56 16.59 3.01
CA THR A 108 9.03 16.47 2.82
C THR A 108 9.74 16.12 4.13
N LYS A 109 9.25 16.58 5.28
CA LYS A 109 9.76 16.25 6.62
C LYS A 109 9.61 14.77 7.01
N LEU A 110 8.76 14.03 6.29
CA LEU A 110 8.49 12.61 6.55
C LEU A 110 9.39 11.67 5.72
N ILE A 111 10.29 12.20 4.89
CA ILE A 111 11.26 11.42 4.11
C ILE A 111 12.35 10.89 5.05
N TYR A 112 12.75 9.65 4.82
CA TYR A 112 13.93 9.06 5.49
C TYR A 112 15.19 9.43 4.72
N ASP A 113 16.01 10.29 5.29
CA ASP A 113 17.37 10.55 4.79
C ASP A 113 18.31 9.41 5.18
N LEU A 114 19.17 9.01 4.26
CA LEU A 114 20.23 8.06 4.52
C LEU A 114 21.53 8.81 4.87
N LYS A 115 22.33 8.20 5.75
CA LYS A 115 23.65 8.74 6.06
C LYS A 115 24.54 8.58 4.82
N ASP A 116 25.22 9.66 4.42
CA ASP A 116 26.16 9.63 3.30
C ASP A 116 27.24 8.56 3.53
N GLN A 117 27.43 7.72 2.53
CA GLN A 117 28.45 6.66 2.52
C GLN A 117 29.26 6.59 1.22
N GLY A 118 29.01 7.47 0.27
CA GLY A 118 29.60 7.39 -1.07
C GLY A 118 29.65 8.70 -1.84
N GLY A 119 29.42 9.85 -1.17
CA GLY A 119 29.44 11.18 -1.79
C GLY A 119 28.13 11.58 -2.45
N GLU A 120 27.10 10.75 -2.44
CA GLU A 120 25.74 11.07 -2.87
C GLU A 120 24.80 11.11 -1.66
N ILE A 121 24.01 12.18 -1.58
CA ILE A 121 22.98 12.29 -0.53
C ILE A 121 21.73 11.56 -0.99
N LEU A 122 21.44 10.44 -0.33
CA LEU A 122 20.35 9.53 -0.66
C LEU A 122 19.19 9.66 0.33
N ALA A 123 18.00 9.26 -0.11
CA ALA A 123 16.82 9.13 0.74
C ALA A 123 15.96 7.94 0.29
N LEU A 124 15.19 7.35 1.21
CA LEU A 124 14.25 6.29 0.85
C LEU A 124 13.04 6.88 0.12
N ARG A 125 12.57 6.20 -0.92
CA ARG A 125 11.38 6.63 -1.69
C ARG A 125 10.17 6.74 -0.78
N TYR A 126 9.47 7.89 -0.89
CA TYR A 126 8.27 8.21 -0.11
C TYR A 126 7.00 7.64 -0.75
N ASP A 127 6.96 7.57 -2.07
CA ASP A 127 5.93 6.99 -2.93
C ASP A 127 6.57 6.34 -4.19
N LEU A 128 5.73 5.86 -5.10
CA LEU A 128 6.17 5.31 -6.39
C LEU A 128 5.91 6.28 -7.56
N THR A 129 5.26 7.42 -7.31
CA THR A 129 4.87 8.40 -8.34
C THR A 129 6.03 9.32 -8.73
N VAL A 130 6.74 9.89 -7.74
CA VAL A 130 7.90 10.77 -8.01
C VAL A 130 9.04 10.00 -8.68
N PRO A 131 9.43 8.78 -8.23
CA PRO A 131 10.37 7.94 -8.95
C PRO A 131 9.94 7.60 -10.39
N PHE A 132 8.65 7.39 -10.62
CA PHE A 132 8.11 7.15 -11.96
C PHE A 132 8.28 8.39 -12.86
N ALA A 133 7.94 9.58 -12.37
CA ALA A 133 8.12 10.82 -13.14
C ALA A 133 9.60 11.07 -13.51
N ARG A 134 10.52 10.81 -12.56
CA ARG A 134 11.97 10.84 -12.83
C ARG A 134 12.35 9.81 -13.90
N TYR A 135 11.82 8.57 -13.81
CA TYR A 135 12.07 7.51 -14.77
C TYR A 135 11.62 7.89 -16.19
N LEU A 136 10.42 8.45 -16.34
CA LEU A 136 9.90 8.93 -17.63
C LEU A 136 10.82 9.99 -18.24
N ALA A 137 11.20 11.00 -17.46
CA ALA A 137 12.08 12.08 -17.91
C ALA A 137 13.46 11.56 -18.32
N MET A 138 14.07 10.70 -17.51
CA MET A 138 15.39 10.12 -17.75
C MET A 138 15.40 9.21 -18.99
N SER A 139 14.38 8.37 -19.15
CA SER A 139 14.26 7.41 -20.26
C SER A 139 13.61 8.00 -21.50
N LYS A 140 13.18 9.28 -21.45
CA LYS A 140 12.51 10.01 -22.56
C LYS A 140 11.24 9.31 -23.05
N ILE A 141 10.54 8.62 -22.15
CA ILE A 141 9.29 7.93 -22.44
C ILE A 141 8.18 8.98 -22.48
N THR A 142 7.36 8.99 -23.53
CA THR A 142 6.27 9.95 -23.72
C THR A 142 4.89 9.35 -23.55
N ASN A 143 4.77 8.02 -23.57
CA ASN A 143 3.53 7.28 -23.38
C ASN A 143 3.80 5.88 -22.83
N ILE A 144 3.08 5.51 -21.76
CA ILE A 144 3.11 4.18 -21.14
C ILE A 144 1.90 4.02 -20.23
N LYS A 145 1.35 2.80 -20.16
CA LYS A 145 0.55 2.33 -19.02
C LYS A 145 1.44 1.45 -18.16
N ARG A 146 1.68 1.84 -16.93
CA ARG A 146 2.53 1.05 -16.03
C ARG A 146 1.80 0.62 -14.77
N TYR A 147 2.23 -0.48 -14.18
CA TYR A 147 2.00 -0.73 -12.76
C TYR A 147 3.32 -0.98 -12.05
N HIS A 148 3.34 -0.64 -10.76
CA HIS A 148 4.48 -0.87 -9.89
C HIS A 148 3.98 -1.22 -8.49
N ILE A 149 4.39 -2.38 -7.97
CA ILE A 149 4.04 -2.84 -6.63
C ILE A 149 5.31 -2.99 -5.84
N ALA A 150 5.51 -2.10 -4.87
CA ALA A 150 6.74 -2.07 -4.10
C ALA A 150 6.57 -1.38 -2.75
N LYS A 151 7.56 -1.56 -1.87
CA LYS A 151 7.61 -0.92 -0.57
C LYS A 151 8.01 0.55 -0.68
N VAL A 152 7.37 1.38 0.12
CA VAL A 152 7.67 2.80 0.33
C VAL A 152 7.88 3.09 1.81
N TYR A 153 8.47 4.24 2.13
CA TYR A 153 8.99 4.51 3.47
C TYR A 153 8.60 5.91 3.94
N ARG A 154 7.90 5.99 5.08
CA ARG A 154 7.44 7.27 5.64
C ARG A 154 7.75 7.36 7.13
N ARG A 155 8.39 8.44 7.57
CA ARG A 155 8.72 8.71 9.00
C ARG A 155 7.51 9.11 9.84
N ASP A 156 6.32 8.81 9.40
CA ASP A 156 5.08 9.14 10.09
C ASP A 156 4.93 8.39 11.43
N ASN A 157 4.00 8.85 12.27
CA ASN A 157 3.65 8.16 13.49
C ASN A 157 2.85 6.88 13.13
N PRO A 158 3.38 5.69 13.45
CA PRO A 158 2.72 4.45 13.08
C PRO A 158 1.50 4.20 13.96
N SER A 159 0.44 3.66 13.33
CA SER A 159 -0.74 3.10 13.98
C SER A 159 -1.02 1.74 13.37
N MET A 160 -0.33 0.72 13.87
CA MET A 160 -0.30 -0.62 13.25
C MET A 160 -1.69 -1.27 13.25
N THR A 161 -2.50 -1.03 14.26
CA THR A 161 -3.90 -1.51 14.36
C THR A 161 -4.81 -0.94 13.27
N LYS A 162 -4.45 0.24 12.72
CA LYS A 162 -5.17 0.91 11.62
C LYS A 162 -4.45 0.76 10.27
N GLY A 163 -3.50 -0.18 10.13
CA GLY A 163 -2.74 -0.42 8.90
C GLY A 163 -1.80 0.72 8.50
N ARG A 164 -1.32 1.54 9.47
CA ARG A 164 -0.38 2.64 9.22
C ARG A 164 1.02 2.25 9.69
N TYR A 165 1.89 1.96 8.73
CA TYR A 165 3.27 1.53 8.94
C TYR A 165 4.25 2.58 8.43
N ARG A 166 5.53 2.43 8.79
CA ARG A 166 6.65 3.21 8.25
C ARG A 166 7.27 2.59 7.01
N GLU A 167 7.13 1.29 6.86
CA GLU A 167 7.44 0.51 5.67
C GLU A 167 6.16 -0.21 5.24
N PHE A 168 5.70 0.02 4.01
CA PHE A 168 4.45 -0.55 3.51
C PHE A 168 4.43 -0.62 1.99
N TYR A 169 3.58 -1.49 1.46
CA TYR A 169 3.40 -1.63 0.00
C TYR A 169 2.42 -0.60 -0.54
N GLN A 170 2.77 -0.06 -1.72
CA GLN A 170 1.84 0.59 -2.62
C GLN A 170 1.67 -0.25 -3.88
N CYS A 171 0.44 -0.30 -4.40
CA CYS A 171 0.13 -0.91 -5.70
C CYS A 171 -0.32 0.24 -6.60
N ASP A 172 0.61 0.74 -7.40
CA ASP A 172 0.39 1.89 -8.26
C ASP A 172 0.14 1.47 -9.70
N PHE A 173 -0.86 2.12 -10.31
CA PHE A 173 -1.16 2.04 -11.72
C PHE A 173 -1.20 3.46 -12.29
N ASP A 174 -0.50 3.73 -13.39
CA ASP A 174 -0.46 5.04 -14.01
C ASP A 174 -0.52 4.95 -15.54
N ILE A 175 -1.16 5.96 -16.13
CA ILE A 175 -1.21 6.21 -17.57
C ILE A 175 -0.50 7.52 -17.84
N ALA A 176 0.59 7.46 -18.58
CA ALA A 176 1.37 8.63 -19.02
C ALA A 176 1.21 8.81 -20.53
N GLY A 177 0.99 10.05 -20.97
CA GLY A 177 0.86 10.39 -22.38
C GLY A 177 -0.14 11.50 -22.65
N ILE A 178 -0.16 11.97 -23.89
CA ILE A 178 -1.13 12.98 -24.35
C ILE A 178 -2.32 12.21 -24.94
N TYR A 179 -3.48 12.34 -24.27
CA TYR A 179 -4.71 11.67 -24.62
C TYR A 179 -5.89 12.65 -24.53
N ASP A 180 -7.04 12.25 -25.05
CA ASP A 180 -8.27 13.03 -24.91
C ASP A 180 -8.71 13.14 -23.45
N SER A 181 -9.37 14.26 -23.14
CA SER A 181 -9.75 14.62 -21.76
C SER A 181 -10.58 13.54 -21.09
N MET A 182 -10.28 13.27 -19.83
CA MET A 182 -10.99 12.37 -18.90
C MET A 182 -11.06 10.87 -19.31
N LEU A 183 -10.57 10.47 -20.50
CA LEU A 183 -10.54 9.04 -20.88
C LEU A 183 -9.66 8.20 -19.95
N PRO A 184 -8.36 8.57 -19.75
CA PRO A 184 -7.50 7.84 -18.82
C PRO A 184 -7.96 7.97 -17.36
N ASP A 185 -8.53 9.13 -17.00
CA ASP A 185 -9.00 9.41 -15.64
C ASP A 185 -10.17 8.48 -15.26
N ALA A 186 -11.14 8.32 -16.16
CA ALA A 186 -12.25 7.41 -15.96
C ALA A 186 -11.81 5.93 -15.93
N GLU A 187 -10.81 5.54 -16.73
CA GLU A 187 -10.23 4.21 -16.69
C GLU A 187 -9.58 3.93 -15.32
N CYS A 188 -8.87 4.89 -14.73
CA CYS A 188 -8.32 4.75 -13.37
C CYS A 188 -9.41 4.48 -12.33
N LEU A 189 -10.57 5.17 -12.40
CA LEU A 189 -11.70 4.91 -11.51
C LEU A 189 -12.27 3.50 -11.71
N ARG A 190 -12.38 3.04 -12.96
CA ARG A 190 -12.81 1.67 -13.27
C ARG A 190 -11.86 0.63 -12.67
N ILE A 191 -10.55 0.84 -12.75
CA ILE A 191 -9.52 -0.02 -12.17
C ILE A 191 -9.65 -0.10 -10.65
N VAL A 192 -9.93 1.02 -9.97
CA VAL A 192 -10.18 1.05 -8.53
C VAL A 192 -11.40 0.18 -8.20
N VAL A 193 -12.51 0.36 -8.92
CA VAL A 193 -13.74 -0.43 -8.70
C VAL A 193 -13.48 -1.91 -8.89
N GLU A 194 -12.82 -2.31 -9.98
CA GLU A 194 -12.51 -3.73 -10.25
C GLU A 194 -11.58 -4.32 -9.18
N SER A 195 -10.55 -3.59 -8.79
CA SER A 195 -9.58 -4.05 -7.79
C SER A 195 -10.24 -4.26 -6.42
N LEU A 196 -11.01 -3.28 -5.94
CA LEU A 196 -11.66 -3.39 -4.64
C LEU A 196 -12.79 -4.43 -4.64
N SER A 197 -13.55 -4.54 -5.74
CA SER A 197 -14.61 -5.56 -5.89
C SER A 197 -14.03 -6.98 -5.90
N ALA A 198 -12.90 -7.20 -6.56
CA ALA A 198 -12.24 -8.51 -6.58
C ALA A 198 -11.75 -8.97 -5.20
N LEU A 199 -11.60 -8.04 -4.25
CA LEU A 199 -11.13 -8.32 -2.89
C LEU A 199 -12.24 -8.60 -1.89
N ASN A 200 -13.52 -8.36 -2.26
CA ASN A 200 -14.69 -8.59 -1.39
C ASN A 200 -14.58 -7.89 -0.02
N LEU A 201 -14.21 -6.61 -0.01
CA LEU A 201 -13.97 -5.83 1.21
C LEU A 201 -15.24 -5.27 1.87
N GLY A 202 -16.43 -5.52 1.31
CA GLY A 202 -17.68 -4.88 1.69
C GLY A 202 -18.02 -3.67 0.83
N ALA A 203 -18.87 -2.78 1.32
CA ALA A 203 -19.29 -1.58 0.59
C ALA A 203 -18.17 -0.53 0.60
N PHE A 204 -18.00 0.14 -0.53
CA PHE A 204 -17.04 1.23 -0.69
C PHE A 204 -17.57 2.32 -1.60
N VAL A 205 -17.01 3.50 -1.47
CA VAL A 205 -17.31 4.68 -2.29
C VAL A 205 -16.00 5.34 -2.76
N ILE A 206 -16.01 5.86 -3.98
CA ILE A 206 -14.93 6.65 -4.55
C ILE A 206 -15.38 8.11 -4.59
N LYS A 207 -14.83 8.93 -3.73
CA LYS A 207 -14.99 10.38 -3.76
C LYS A 207 -14.16 10.94 -4.91
N VAL A 208 -14.68 11.84 -5.69
CA VAL A 208 -13.96 12.50 -6.79
C VAL A 208 -14.14 14.02 -6.71
N ASN A 209 -13.11 14.76 -7.09
CA ASN A 209 -13.14 16.21 -7.21
C ASN A 209 -12.13 16.66 -8.28
N HIS A 210 -12.04 17.96 -8.54
CA HIS A 210 -11.11 18.52 -9.52
C HIS A 210 -10.32 19.70 -8.95
N ARG A 211 -9.01 19.73 -9.15
CA ARG A 211 -8.13 20.77 -8.60
C ARG A 211 -8.51 22.17 -9.09
N SER A 212 -8.74 22.33 -10.41
CA SER A 212 -9.15 23.63 -10.97
C SER A 212 -10.49 24.10 -10.37
N LEU A 213 -11.42 23.19 -10.06
CA LEU A 213 -12.67 23.57 -9.42
C LEU A 213 -12.47 24.09 -8.00
N LEU A 214 -11.64 23.42 -7.19
CA LEU A 214 -11.28 23.90 -5.85
C LEU A 214 -10.64 25.28 -5.89
N ASP A 215 -9.69 25.48 -6.79
CA ASP A 215 -9.05 26.79 -6.98
C ASP A 215 -10.09 27.86 -7.38
N GLY A 216 -11.04 27.50 -8.26
CA GLY A 216 -12.15 28.36 -8.66
C GLY A 216 -13.09 28.70 -7.52
N ILE A 217 -13.44 27.72 -6.67
CA ILE A 217 -14.27 27.94 -5.47
C ILE A 217 -13.55 28.88 -4.50
N PHE A 218 -12.27 28.66 -4.22
CA PHE A 218 -11.53 29.53 -3.32
C PHE A 218 -11.44 30.97 -3.86
N ALA A 219 -11.23 31.13 -5.17
CA ALA A 219 -11.25 32.45 -5.81
C ALA A 219 -12.64 33.11 -5.71
N ALA A 220 -13.74 32.35 -5.94
CA ALA A 220 -15.12 32.85 -5.81
C ALA A 220 -15.45 33.28 -4.37
N CYS A 221 -14.90 32.58 -3.37
CA CYS A 221 -15.04 32.92 -1.96
C CYS A 221 -14.21 34.15 -1.55
N GLY A 222 -13.19 34.54 -2.36
CA GLY A 222 -12.29 35.67 -2.06
C GLY A 222 -11.04 35.28 -1.28
N VAL A 223 -10.64 34.01 -1.30
CA VAL A 223 -9.37 33.55 -0.71
C VAL A 223 -8.20 34.18 -1.44
N PRO A 224 -7.20 34.76 -0.74
CA PRO A 224 -5.97 35.22 -1.38
C PRO A 224 -5.18 34.07 -2.02
N ASN A 225 -4.60 34.28 -3.20
CA ASN A 225 -3.92 33.23 -3.98
C ASN A 225 -2.78 32.55 -3.22
N ASP A 226 -2.04 33.30 -2.40
CA ASP A 226 -0.96 32.80 -1.54
C ASP A 226 -1.44 31.87 -0.43
N LYS A 227 -2.72 31.95 -0.05
CA LYS A 227 -3.34 31.10 0.95
C LYS A 227 -4.05 29.86 0.41
N PHE A 228 -4.23 29.72 -0.91
CA PHE A 228 -4.96 28.58 -1.51
C PHE A 228 -4.47 27.24 -1.01
N ARG A 229 -3.16 27.04 -1.00
CA ARG A 229 -2.54 25.77 -0.56
C ARG A 229 -2.81 25.48 0.93
N THR A 230 -2.65 26.47 1.78
CA THR A 230 -2.86 26.31 3.24
C THR A 230 -4.33 26.09 3.58
N ILE A 231 -5.24 26.73 2.88
CA ILE A 231 -6.69 26.54 3.05
C ILE A 231 -7.12 25.17 2.52
N CYS A 232 -6.56 24.73 1.37
CA CYS A 232 -6.78 23.38 0.85
C CYS A 232 -6.37 22.31 1.88
N SER A 233 -5.23 22.50 2.56
CA SER A 233 -4.78 21.60 3.64
C SER A 233 -5.72 21.57 4.86
N SER A 234 -6.39 22.69 5.15
CA SER A 234 -7.40 22.73 6.21
C SER A 234 -8.69 22.01 5.80
N VAL A 235 -9.15 22.21 4.55
CA VAL A 235 -10.32 21.49 3.99
C VAL A 235 -10.11 19.97 3.99
N ASP A 236 -8.91 19.48 3.69
CA ASP A 236 -8.57 18.05 3.71
C ASP A 236 -8.81 17.38 5.08
N LYS A 237 -8.79 18.15 6.16
CA LYS A 237 -9.06 17.66 7.51
C LYS A 237 -10.53 17.31 7.75
N LEU A 238 -11.47 17.75 6.88
CA LEU A 238 -12.88 17.41 6.96
C LEU A 238 -13.17 15.90 6.92
N ASP A 239 -12.23 15.10 6.45
CA ASP A 239 -12.28 13.64 6.54
C ASP A 239 -12.25 13.11 7.99
N LYS A 240 -11.75 13.91 8.96
CA LYS A 240 -11.45 13.47 10.33
C LYS A 240 -11.95 14.42 11.41
N SER A 241 -12.19 15.66 11.05
CA SER A 241 -12.59 16.73 11.98
C SER A 241 -13.90 17.37 11.53
N PRO A 242 -14.77 17.76 12.46
CA PRO A 242 -16.00 18.48 12.14
C PRO A 242 -15.68 19.87 11.58
N TRP A 243 -16.66 20.43 10.85
CA TRP A 243 -16.52 21.74 10.20
C TRP A 243 -16.09 22.84 11.18
N GLU A 244 -16.60 22.85 12.38
CA GLU A 244 -16.31 23.86 13.40
C GLU A 244 -14.81 23.95 13.75
N GLU A 245 -14.14 22.81 13.84
CA GLU A 245 -12.70 22.73 14.09
C GLU A 245 -11.90 23.22 12.88
N VAL A 246 -12.30 22.81 11.67
CA VAL A 246 -11.64 23.21 10.42
C VAL A 246 -11.83 24.72 10.19
N ARG A 247 -13.02 25.25 10.42
CA ARG A 247 -13.32 26.69 10.38
C ARG A 247 -12.45 27.48 11.36
N LYS A 248 -12.37 27.00 12.59
CA LYS A 248 -11.54 27.62 13.63
C LYS A 248 -10.07 27.69 13.23
N GLU A 249 -9.52 26.58 12.67
CA GLU A 249 -8.16 26.57 12.15
C GLU A 249 -7.96 27.58 11.03
N MET A 250 -8.91 27.66 10.06
CA MET A 250 -8.82 28.63 8.96
C MET A 250 -8.78 30.06 9.46
N VAL A 251 -9.62 30.41 10.45
CA VAL A 251 -9.73 31.77 10.98
C VAL A 251 -8.56 32.09 11.93
N GLU A 252 -8.34 31.27 12.95
CA GLU A 252 -7.38 31.58 14.03
C GLU A 252 -5.92 31.32 13.62
N GLU A 253 -5.65 30.17 12.96
CA GLU A 253 -4.28 29.79 12.65
C GLU A 253 -3.83 30.27 11.25
N LYS A 254 -4.73 30.21 10.24
CA LYS A 254 -4.42 30.64 8.87
C LYS A 254 -4.80 32.10 8.60
N GLN A 255 -5.40 32.78 9.61
CA GLN A 255 -5.77 34.20 9.54
C GLN A 255 -6.64 34.50 8.30
N LEU A 256 -7.62 33.65 8.03
CA LEU A 256 -8.63 33.87 7.00
C LEU A 256 -9.81 34.65 7.60
N ASP A 257 -10.39 35.54 6.79
CA ASP A 257 -11.61 36.25 7.17
C ASP A 257 -12.77 35.28 7.44
N GLU A 258 -13.54 35.50 8.52
CA GLU A 258 -14.63 34.61 8.92
C GLU A 258 -15.70 34.45 7.83
N ALA A 259 -16.07 35.53 7.15
CA ALA A 259 -17.07 35.49 6.10
C ALA A 259 -16.57 34.70 4.88
N ILE A 260 -15.27 34.70 4.60
CA ILE A 260 -14.65 33.88 3.57
C ILE A 260 -14.69 32.41 3.98
N ALA A 261 -14.34 32.09 5.25
CA ALA A 261 -14.39 30.72 5.77
C ALA A 261 -15.82 30.15 5.68
N ASP A 262 -16.83 30.92 6.07
CA ASP A 262 -18.26 30.50 6.00
C ASP A 262 -18.72 30.23 4.56
N LYS A 263 -18.28 31.05 3.59
CA LYS A 263 -18.53 30.79 2.16
C LYS A 263 -17.89 29.48 1.70
N ILE A 264 -16.64 29.22 2.09
CA ILE A 264 -15.99 27.94 1.78
C ILE A 264 -16.81 26.78 2.35
N GLY A 265 -17.25 26.88 3.61
CA GLY A 265 -18.09 25.87 4.26
C GLY A 265 -19.34 25.53 3.48
N SER A 266 -20.00 26.53 2.88
CA SER A 266 -21.21 26.32 2.08
C SER A 266 -20.96 25.50 0.80
N TYR A 267 -19.78 25.56 0.22
CA TYR A 267 -19.37 24.73 -0.93
C TYR A 267 -18.89 23.36 -0.50
N VAL A 268 -17.92 23.27 0.43
CA VAL A 268 -17.26 22.01 0.77
C VAL A 268 -18.17 21.01 1.50
N SER A 269 -19.33 21.44 1.99
CA SER A 269 -20.37 20.55 2.51
C SER A 269 -21.17 19.82 1.43
N LYS A 270 -21.07 20.24 0.17
CA LYS A 270 -21.86 19.69 -0.93
C LYS A 270 -21.21 18.42 -1.49
N ARG A 271 -22.05 17.41 -1.71
CA ARG A 271 -21.69 16.16 -2.38
C ARG A 271 -22.87 15.65 -3.18
N GLY A 272 -22.59 14.93 -4.28
CA GLY A 272 -23.68 14.44 -5.16
C GLY A 272 -23.16 13.74 -6.41
N ASP A 273 -23.95 13.86 -7.42
CA ASP A 273 -23.73 13.31 -8.76
C ASP A 273 -23.72 14.43 -9.83
N VAL A 274 -24.14 14.13 -11.04
CA VAL A 274 -24.28 15.10 -12.14
C VAL A 274 -25.24 16.26 -11.79
N LYS A 275 -26.19 16.05 -10.87
CA LYS A 275 -27.10 17.13 -10.43
C LYS A 275 -26.36 18.22 -9.69
N LEU A 276 -25.34 17.85 -8.89
CA LEU A 276 -24.48 18.82 -8.23
C LEU A 276 -23.69 19.66 -9.26
N VAL A 277 -23.25 19.08 -10.38
CA VAL A 277 -22.60 19.84 -11.46
C VAL A 277 -23.56 20.90 -12.02
N ASN A 278 -24.83 20.54 -12.25
CA ASN A 278 -25.83 21.48 -12.75
C ASN A 278 -26.13 22.58 -11.73
N GLU A 279 -26.28 22.24 -10.44
CA GLU A 279 -26.46 23.22 -9.35
C GLU A 279 -25.31 24.23 -9.29
N LEU A 280 -24.07 23.77 -9.38
CA LEU A 280 -22.90 24.64 -9.35
C LEU A 280 -22.78 25.55 -10.60
N ARG A 281 -23.34 25.12 -11.73
CA ARG A 281 -23.40 25.94 -12.95
C ARG A 281 -24.40 27.11 -12.85
N GLU A 282 -25.41 27.00 -11.99
CA GLU A 282 -26.34 28.07 -11.73
C GLU A 282 -25.76 29.18 -10.82
N ASP A 283 -24.63 28.92 -10.16
CA ASP A 283 -23.95 29.89 -9.31
C ASP A 283 -23.17 30.91 -10.16
N GLU A 284 -23.75 32.10 -10.32
CA GLU A 284 -23.18 33.17 -11.14
C GLU A 284 -21.79 33.65 -10.64
N ILE A 285 -21.53 33.60 -9.32
CA ILE A 285 -20.26 34.02 -8.75
C ILE A 285 -19.17 32.98 -9.08
N LEU A 286 -19.49 31.74 -8.91
CA LEU A 286 -18.60 30.61 -9.24
C LEU A 286 -18.29 30.59 -10.74
N MET A 287 -19.32 30.78 -11.58
CA MET A 287 -19.20 30.78 -13.04
C MET A 287 -18.46 31.97 -13.64
N LYS A 288 -18.15 33.02 -12.86
CA LYS A 288 -17.20 34.07 -13.26
C LYS A 288 -15.75 33.60 -13.18
N GLN A 289 -15.45 32.52 -12.48
CA GLN A 289 -14.10 31.99 -12.34
C GLN A 289 -13.75 31.02 -13.47
N PRO A 290 -12.75 31.32 -14.33
CA PRO A 290 -12.40 30.44 -15.45
C PRO A 290 -12.02 29.01 -15.02
N LYS A 291 -11.28 28.88 -13.91
CA LYS A 291 -10.89 27.59 -13.36
C LYS A 291 -12.06 26.76 -12.86
N ALA A 292 -13.12 27.41 -12.32
CA ALA A 292 -14.32 26.71 -11.92
C ALA A 292 -15.07 26.12 -13.13
N LYS A 293 -15.18 26.89 -14.23
CA LYS A 293 -15.76 26.40 -15.48
C LYS A 293 -15.02 25.18 -16.01
N GLU A 294 -13.70 25.29 -16.16
CA GLU A 294 -12.83 24.19 -16.59
C GLU A 294 -13.03 22.93 -15.72
N GLY A 295 -13.01 23.10 -14.40
CA GLY A 295 -13.19 22.00 -13.47
C GLY A 295 -14.59 21.36 -13.55
N LEU A 296 -15.66 22.14 -13.72
CA LEU A 296 -17.02 21.64 -13.87
C LEU A 296 -17.22 20.90 -15.20
N GLU A 297 -16.67 21.42 -16.31
CA GLU A 297 -16.70 20.75 -17.62
C GLU A 297 -15.97 19.40 -17.56
N ALA A 298 -14.80 19.36 -16.91
CA ALA A 298 -14.05 18.13 -16.69
C ALA A 298 -14.83 17.12 -15.83
N MET A 299 -15.46 17.59 -14.74
CA MET A 299 -16.24 16.71 -13.85
C MET A 299 -17.49 16.15 -14.53
N GLU A 300 -18.21 16.95 -15.33
CA GLU A 300 -19.35 16.46 -16.11
C GLU A 300 -18.94 15.36 -17.08
N LEU A 301 -17.84 15.57 -17.81
CA LEU A 301 -17.29 14.59 -18.74
C LEU A 301 -16.85 13.31 -18.03
N LEU A 302 -16.18 13.45 -16.88
CA LEU A 302 -15.75 12.31 -16.05
C LEU A 302 -16.96 11.48 -15.59
N LEU A 303 -17.99 12.12 -15.04
CA LEU A 303 -19.20 11.43 -14.57
C LEU A 303 -19.93 10.73 -15.72
N LYS A 304 -19.99 11.34 -16.92
CA LYS A 304 -20.50 10.69 -18.13
C LYS A 304 -19.71 9.43 -18.48
N TYR A 305 -18.38 9.46 -18.40
CA TYR A 305 -17.55 8.29 -18.67
C TYR A 305 -17.66 7.23 -17.57
N CYS A 306 -17.87 7.64 -16.32
CA CYS A 306 -18.18 6.71 -15.23
C CYS A 306 -19.48 5.90 -15.50
N ASP A 307 -20.48 6.53 -16.11
CA ASP A 307 -21.70 5.84 -16.51
C ASP A 307 -21.42 4.81 -17.62
N ILE A 308 -20.69 5.18 -18.66
CA ILE A 308 -20.28 4.28 -19.73
C ILE A 308 -19.48 3.09 -19.19
N TYR A 309 -18.57 3.34 -18.24
CA TYR A 309 -17.78 2.30 -17.56
C TYR A 309 -18.56 1.55 -16.46
N ARG A 310 -19.84 1.90 -16.21
CA ARG A 310 -20.73 1.24 -15.24
C ARG A 310 -20.16 1.26 -13.81
N VAL A 311 -19.69 2.43 -13.38
CA VAL A 311 -19.13 2.64 -12.04
C VAL A 311 -19.82 3.77 -11.29
N THR A 312 -20.85 4.39 -11.83
CA THR A 312 -21.56 5.54 -11.26
C THR A 312 -22.07 5.28 -9.85
N ASP A 313 -22.52 4.04 -9.56
CA ASP A 313 -22.99 3.62 -8.23
C ASP A 313 -21.91 3.62 -7.15
N LYS A 314 -20.66 3.68 -7.54
CA LYS A 314 -19.49 3.72 -6.64
C LYS A 314 -18.83 5.09 -6.56
N VAL A 315 -19.19 6.03 -7.44
CA VAL A 315 -18.52 7.34 -7.56
C VAL A 315 -19.41 8.44 -6.99
N VAL A 316 -18.84 9.29 -6.14
CA VAL A 316 -19.51 10.45 -5.54
C VAL A 316 -18.67 11.69 -5.80
N PHE A 317 -19.25 12.71 -6.42
CA PHE A 317 -18.65 14.03 -6.54
C PHE A 317 -18.72 14.72 -5.17
N ASP A 318 -17.59 14.97 -4.54
CA ASP A 318 -17.46 15.44 -3.15
C ASP A 318 -16.54 16.65 -3.09
N LEU A 319 -17.10 17.84 -2.86
CA LEU A 319 -16.34 19.09 -2.81
C LEU A 319 -15.46 19.22 -1.55
N SER A 320 -15.65 18.38 -0.54
CA SER A 320 -14.76 18.31 0.62
C SER A 320 -13.45 17.63 0.32
N LEU A 321 -13.36 16.85 -0.79
CA LEU A 321 -12.14 16.19 -1.18
C LEU A 321 -11.15 17.24 -1.72
N ALA A 322 -10.28 17.69 -0.86
CA ALA A 322 -9.21 18.65 -1.16
C ALA A 322 -7.81 18.01 -1.09
N ARG A 323 -7.79 16.70 -0.91
CA ARG A 323 -6.63 15.87 -0.69
C ARG A 323 -5.74 15.80 -1.92
N GLY A 324 -4.48 15.57 -1.65
CA GLY A 324 -3.51 15.23 -2.66
C GLY A 324 -2.19 15.91 -2.43
N LEU A 325 -1.17 15.30 -3.00
CA LEU A 325 0.17 15.86 -3.00
C LEU A 325 0.17 17.12 -3.88
N ASP A 326 1.06 18.05 -3.60
CA ASP A 326 1.17 19.34 -4.26
C ASP A 326 1.30 19.30 -5.78
N TYR A 327 1.55 18.12 -6.34
CA TYR A 327 1.74 17.94 -7.77
C TYR A 327 0.45 17.63 -8.57
N TYR A 328 -0.71 17.43 -7.93
CA TYR A 328 -1.95 17.19 -8.68
C TYR A 328 -2.44 18.45 -9.40
N THR A 329 -2.83 18.28 -10.67
CA THR A 329 -3.22 19.36 -11.58
C THR A 329 -4.66 19.30 -12.07
N GLY A 330 -5.32 18.13 -11.95
CA GLY A 330 -6.64 17.88 -12.51
C GLY A 330 -7.54 17.14 -11.52
N VAL A 331 -8.16 16.06 -12.00
CA VAL A 331 -9.00 15.19 -11.16
C VAL A 331 -8.20 14.63 -9.99
N ILE A 332 -8.86 14.55 -8.83
CA ILE A 332 -8.38 13.87 -7.62
C ILE A 332 -9.47 12.90 -7.15
N TYR A 333 -9.06 11.78 -6.59
CA TYR A 333 -10.01 10.80 -6.08
C TYR A 333 -9.45 9.99 -4.91
N GLU A 334 -10.38 9.47 -4.12
CA GLU A 334 -10.11 8.67 -2.93
C GLU A 334 -11.18 7.60 -2.74
N ALA A 335 -10.77 6.35 -2.56
CA ALA A 335 -11.68 5.27 -2.24
C ALA A 335 -11.69 4.97 -0.75
N VAL A 336 -12.89 4.89 -0.16
CA VAL A 336 -13.12 4.65 1.27
C VAL A 336 -14.05 3.46 1.43
N ILE A 337 -13.72 2.54 2.34
CA ILE A 337 -14.62 1.45 2.75
C ILE A 337 -15.62 2.03 3.74
N THR A 338 -16.93 1.88 3.46
CA THR A 338 -18.00 2.50 4.26
C THR A 338 -18.28 1.74 5.56
N ASP A 339 -18.07 0.43 5.55
CA ASP A 339 -18.38 -0.47 6.66
C ASP A 339 -17.20 -0.69 7.63
N SER A 340 -16.15 0.14 7.55
CA SER A 340 -14.92 -0.03 8.32
C SER A 340 -14.32 1.31 8.71
N GLU A 341 -13.75 1.38 9.91
CA GLU A 341 -13.01 2.56 10.41
C GLU A 341 -11.57 2.69 9.82
N VAL A 342 -11.23 1.89 8.83
CA VAL A 342 -9.86 1.82 8.28
C VAL A 342 -9.50 3.08 7.47
N GLY A 343 -10.50 3.84 7.01
CA GLY A 343 -10.32 5.04 6.20
C GLY A 343 -9.99 4.73 4.73
N SER A 344 -9.29 5.65 4.06
CA SER A 344 -8.95 5.55 2.64
C SER A 344 -8.09 4.31 2.33
N VAL A 345 -8.48 3.55 1.31
CA VAL A 345 -7.76 2.35 0.82
C VAL A 345 -7.14 2.54 -0.55
N ALA A 346 -7.57 3.55 -1.31
CA ALA A 346 -6.93 3.93 -2.56
C ALA A 346 -7.05 5.44 -2.76
N GLY A 347 -6.12 6.03 -3.48
CA GLY A 347 -6.17 7.43 -3.84
C GLY A 347 -5.31 7.72 -5.05
N GLY A 348 -5.61 8.80 -5.77
CA GLY A 348 -4.90 9.15 -6.96
C GLY A 348 -5.38 10.46 -7.58
N GLY A 349 -4.94 10.70 -8.79
CA GLY A 349 -5.32 11.89 -9.55
C GLY A 349 -4.41 12.14 -10.74
N ARG A 350 -4.64 13.27 -11.41
CA ARG A 350 -3.88 13.75 -12.56
C ARG A 350 -2.75 14.66 -12.13
N TYR A 351 -1.54 14.45 -12.68
CA TYR A 351 -0.31 15.19 -12.35
C TYR A 351 0.53 15.51 -13.60
N ASP A 352 0.08 16.46 -14.39
CA ASP A 352 0.62 16.74 -15.72
C ASP A 352 2.00 17.41 -15.71
N ASN A 353 2.37 18.11 -14.63
CA ASN A 353 3.57 18.93 -14.57
C ASN A 353 4.76 18.22 -13.88
N LEU A 354 4.55 17.06 -13.27
CA LEU A 354 5.56 16.42 -12.42
C LEU A 354 6.77 15.94 -13.24
N VAL A 355 6.55 15.36 -14.42
CA VAL A 355 7.63 14.87 -15.29
C VAL A 355 8.51 16.03 -15.76
N GLY A 356 7.92 17.16 -16.11
CA GLY A 356 8.65 18.38 -16.55
C GLY A 356 9.57 18.98 -15.46
N MET A 357 9.36 18.64 -14.19
CA MET A 357 10.27 19.05 -13.11
C MET A 357 11.63 18.36 -13.19
N PHE A 358 11.70 17.19 -13.85
CA PHE A 358 12.93 16.41 -14.02
C PHE A 358 13.53 16.54 -15.42
N ASP A 359 12.78 17.05 -16.39
CA ASP A 359 13.27 17.22 -17.76
C ASP A 359 14.05 18.53 -17.90
N PRO A 360 15.31 18.53 -18.38
CA PRO A 360 16.09 19.75 -18.56
C PRO A 360 15.45 20.79 -19.49
N LYS A 361 14.61 20.32 -20.44
CA LYS A 361 13.85 21.16 -21.36
C LYS A 361 12.44 21.49 -20.85
N LYS A 362 12.11 21.08 -19.61
CA LYS A 362 10.78 21.23 -18.99
C LYS A 362 9.65 20.63 -19.84
N LYS A 363 9.94 19.56 -20.57
CA LYS A 363 8.94 18.86 -21.37
C LYS A 363 8.01 18.09 -20.46
N ASN A 364 6.74 18.47 -20.43
CA ASN A 364 5.71 17.76 -19.66
C ASN A 364 5.24 16.49 -20.39
N VAL A 365 4.96 15.46 -19.62
CA VAL A 365 4.21 14.29 -20.02
C VAL A 365 3.02 14.19 -19.07
N PRO A 366 1.79 14.44 -19.55
CA PRO A 366 0.60 14.33 -18.72
C PRO A 366 0.47 12.92 -18.14
N CYS A 367 0.15 12.83 -16.86
CA CYS A 367 0.00 11.56 -16.16
C CYS A 367 -1.25 11.58 -15.28
N VAL A 368 -1.91 10.43 -15.19
CA VAL A 368 -2.95 10.15 -14.20
C VAL A 368 -2.75 8.75 -13.64
N GLY A 369 -2.97 8.57 -12.35
CA GLY A 369 -2.77 7.27 -11.75
C GLY A 369 -3.45 7.10 -10.42
N VAL A 370 -3.42 5.86 -9.93
CA VAL A 370 -3.97 5.43 -8.65
C VAL A 370 -2.93 4.64 -7.86
N SER A 371 -2.94 4.85 -6.55
CA SER A 371 -2.20 4.05 -5.59
C SER A 371 -3.19 3.33 -4.67
N ILE A 372 -3.14 1.99 -4.64
CA ILE A 372 -3.93 1.16 -3.73
C ILE A 372 -3.07 0.84 -2.51
N GLY A 373 -3.55 1.28 -1.33
CA GLY A 373 -2.89 1.10 -0.04
C GLY A 373 -3.24 -0.24 0.59
N VAL A 374 -2.51 -1.30 0.22
CA VAL A 374 -2.85 -2.69 0.57
C VAL A 374 -2.73 -3.03 2.05
N GLU A 375 -1.97 -2.28 2.86
CA GLU A 375 -1.83 -2.60 4.29
C GLU A 375 -3.15 -2.45 5.07
N ARG A 376 -3.97 -1.47 4.69
CA ARG A 376 -5.31 -1.31 5.26
C ARG A 376 -6.25 -2.43 4.82
N ILE A 377 -6.13 -2.83 3.56
CA ILE A 377 -6.87 -3.95 2.99
C ILE A 377 -6.54 -5.26 3.72
N PHE A 378 -5.25 -5.51 3.97
CA PHE A 378 -4.82 -6.68 4.75
C PHE A 378 -5.40 -6.68 6.15
N SER A 379 -5.43 -5.53 6.85
CA SER A 379 -6.02 -5.44 8.18
C SER A 379 -7.53 -5.78 8.18
N VAL A 380 -8.27 -5.35 7.16
CA VAL A 380 -9.69 -5.71 7.00
C VAL A 380 -9.86 -7.20 6.78
N LEU A 381 -9.10 -7.78 5.86
CA LEU A 381 -9.18 -9.20 5.52
C LEU A 381 -8.71 -10.11 6.67
N GLU A 382 -7.63 -9.74 7.38
CA GLU A 382 -7.18 -10.47 8.58
C GLU A 382 -8.29 -10.53 9.63
N ASN A 383 -8.98 -9.41 9.87
CA ASN A 383 -10.10 -9.36 10.82
C ASN A 383 -11.31 -10.18 10.34
N GLN A 384 -11.64 -10.15 9.06
CA GLN A 384 -12.72 -10.97 8.49
C GLN A 384 -12.44 -12.47 8.64
N ILE A 385 -11.23 -12.91 8.31
CA ILE A 385 -10.83 -14.33 8.45
C ILE A 385 -10.85 -14.75 9.92
N ALA A 386 -10.32 -13.93 10.82
CA ALA A 386 -10.31 -14.21 12.25
C ALA A 386 -11.73 -14.34 12.82
N SER A 387 -12.68 -13.49 12.40
CA SER A 387 -14.07 -13.54 12.83
C SER A 387 -14.83 -14.78 12.33
N GLN A 388 -14.43 -15.32 11.16
CA GLN A 388 -15.05 -16.50 10.55
C GLN A 388 -14.41 -17.82 11.05
N GLY A 389 -13.38 -17.78 11.90
CA GLY A 389 -12.64 -18.97 12.35
C GLY A 389 -11.91 -19.69 11.21
N GLY A 390 -11.69 -19.02 10.09
CA GLY A 390 -11.05 -19.58 8.90
C GLY A 390 -9.56 -19.84 9.11
N LYS A 391 -9.07 -20.96 8.58
CA LYS A 391 -7.62 -21.28 8.53
C LYS A 391 -7.09 -20.94 7.14
N ILE A 392 -6.01 -20.16 7.09
CA ILE A 392 -5.34 -19.85 5.84
C ILE A 392 -4.35 -20.95 5.51
N ARG A 393 -4.48 -21.51 4.31
CA ARG A 393 -3.51 -22.48 3.81
C ARG A 393 -2.23 -21.74 3.40
N THR A 394 -1.10 -22.17 3.96
CA THR A 394 0.22 -21.50 3.79
C THR A 394 1.08 -22.17 2.72
N THR A 395 0.76 -23.37 2.32
CA THR A 395 1.49 -24.14 1.31
C THR A 395 0.59 -24.48 0.14
N GLU A 396 1.16 -24.51 -1.06
CA GLU A 396 0.48 -24.93 -2.28
C GLU A 396 0.70 -26.41 -2.61
N VAL A 397 1.30 -27.19 -1.68
CA VAL A 397 1.55 -28.61 -1.88
C VAL A 397 0.25 -29.35 -2.19
N GLN A 398 0.23 -30.06 -3.32
CA GLN A 398 -0.94 -30.78 -3.81
C GLN A 398 -0.92 -32.23 -3.33
N VAL A 399 0.27 -32.80 -3.16
CA VAL A 399 0.47 -34.21 -2.88
C VAL A 399 1.51 -34.41 -1.77
N PHE A 400 1.21 -35.27 -0.80
CA PHE A 400 2.16 -35.72 0.20
C PHE A 400 2.52 -37.19 -0.02
N VAL A 401 3.82 -37.50 -0.10
CA VAL A 401 4.28 -38.89 -0.24
C VAL A 401 4.56 -39.47 1.13
N ALA A 402 3.70 -40.39 1.57
CA ALA A 402 3.75 -41.04 2.86
C ALA A 402 4.21 -42.51 2.74
N SER A 403 4.81 -43.04 3.79
CA SER A 403 5.15 -44.47 3.90
C SER A 403 4.49 -45.12 5.11
N ALA A 404 3.89 -46.30 4.90
CA ALA A 404 3.26 -47.07 5.95
C ALA A 404 4.28 -47.80 6.84
N GLN A 405 5.46 -48.15 6.28
CA GLN A 405 6.50 -48.91 6.96
C GLN A 405 7.85 -48.19 6.97
N LYS A 406 8.79 -48.77 7.70
CA LYS A 406 10.16 -48.25 7.81
C LYS A 406 10.96 -48.53 6.51
N ASN A 407 12.07 -47.78 6.35
CA ASN A 407 13.06 -47.97 5.28
C ASN A 407 12.54 -47.75 3.85
N LEU A 408 11.42 -47.05 3.66
CA LEU A 408 10.86 -46.72 2.35
C LEU A 408 11.20 -45.27 1.91
N HIS A 409 12.20 -44.64 2.54
CA HIS A 409 12.56 -43.23 2.24
C HIS A 409 13.10 -43.09 0.82
N ASP A 410 13.87 -44.03 0.30
CA ASP A 410 14.41 -43.96 -1.07
C ASP A 410 13.29 -44.00 -2.12
N GLU A 411 12.25 -44.83 -1.89
CA GLU A 411 11.11 -44.86 -2.80
C GLU A 411 10.24 -43.62 -2.71
N ARG A 412 10.06 -43.07 -1.51
CA ARG A 412 9.41 -41.75 -1.40
C ARG A 412 10.14 -40.67 -2.23
N MET A 413 11.49 -40.65 -2.19
CA MET A 413 12.27 -39.71 -2.98
C MET A 413 12.12 -39.96 -4.49
N ARG A 414 12.08 -41.22 -4.94
CA ARG A 414 11.84 -41.51 -6.39
C ARG A 414 10.46 -41.03 -6.83
N ILE A 415 9.42 -41.25 -6.03
CA ILE A 415 8.07 -40.76 -6.33
C ILE A 415 8.04 -39.23 -6.37
N LEU A 416 8.74 -38.55 -5.45
CA LEU A 416 8.81 -37.10 -5.46
C LEU A 416 9.46 -36.57 -6.74
N VAL A 417 10.54 -37.19 -7.20
CA VAL A 417 11.18 -36.80 -8.48
C VAL A 417 10.21 -36.91 -9.63
N ASP A 418 9.48 -38.05 -9.75
CA ASP A 418 8.49 -38.24 -10.79
C ASP A 418 7.38 -37.18 -10.75
N LEU A 419 6.94 -36.78 -9.55
CA LEU A 419 5.93 -35.74 -9.37
C LEU A 419 6.47 -34.35 -9.70
N TRP A 420 7.67 -34.01 -9.27
CA TRP A 420 8.30 -32.74 -9.54
C TRP A 420 8.65 -32.54 -11.01
N ASP A 421 9.15 -33.60 -11.66
CA ASP A 421 9.41 -33.58 -13.12
C ASP A 421 8.12 -33.39 -13.93
N ALA A 422 6.99 -33.78 -13.34
CA ALA A 422 5.65 -33.55 -13.90
C ALA A 422 5.01 -32.21 -13.46
N GLU A 423 5.78 -31.32 -12.81
CA GLU A 423 5.35 -30.02 -12.27
C GLU A 423 4.25 -30.11 -11.18
N ILE A 424 4.13 -31.26 -10.51
CA ILE A 424 3.19 -31.45 -9.41
C ILE A 424 3.85 -31.01 -8.09
N LYS A 425 3.21 -30.12 -7.34
CA LYS A 425 3.69 -29.61 -6.06
C LYS A 425 3.56 -30.71 -4.99
N ALA A 426 4.67 -31.33 -4.63
CA ALA A 426 4.70 -32.48 -3.72
C ALA A 426 5.77 -32.34 -2.62
N GLU A 427 5.51 -32.95 -1.48
CA GLU A 427 6.45 -33.02 -0.36
C GLU A 427 6.41 -34.38 0.36
N GLN A 428 7.37 -34.60 1.25
CA GLN A 428 7.44 -35.74 2.15
C GLN A 428 7.96 -35.38 3.54
N SER A 429 7.85 -36.29 4.48
CA SER A 429 8.56 -36.16 5.76
C SER A 429 10.08 -36.35 5.58
N TYR A 430 10.87 -35.43 6.16
CA TYR A 430 12.33 -35.58 6.20
C TYR A 430 12.83 -36.60 7.24
N LYS A 431 11.93 -37.20 8.03
CA LYS A 431 12.28 -38.34 8.90
C LYS A 431 12.45 -39.62 8.09
N LYS A 432 13.50 -40.37 8.36
CA LYS A 432 13.76 -41.63 7.69
C LYS A 432 12.60 -42.65 7.88
N ASN A 433 12.08 -42.75 9.12
CA ASN A 433 11.02 -43.65 9.50
C ASN A 433 9.88 -42.89 10.22
N PRO A 434 9.08 -42.10 9.54
CA PRO A 434 7.97 -41.37 10.15
C PRO A 434 6.79 -42.32 10.43
N LYS A 435 6.02 -42.07 11.50
CA LYS A 435 4.78 -42.79 11.75
C LYS A 435 3.72 -42.35 10.74
N ILE A 436 2.96 -43.29 10.17
CA ILE A 436 1.94 -42.98 9.15
C ILE A 436 0.89 -42.00 9.67
N LEU A 437 0.43 -42.15 10.91
CA LEU A 437 -0.54 -41.24 11.51
C LEU A 437 -0.03 -39.80 11.55
N ALA A 438 1.23 -39.59 11.93
CA ALA A 438 1.82 -38.25 11.96
C ALA A 438 1.96 -37.62 10.57
N GLN A 439 2.17 -38.42 9.51
CA GLN A 439 2.20 -37.97 8.13
C GLN A 439 0.82 -37.53 7.65
N LEU A 440 -0.23 -38.30 7.96
CA LEU A 440 -1.61 -37.93 7.61
C LEU A 440 -2.13 -36.74 8.41
N GLN A 441 -1.78 -36.63 9.69
CA GLN A 441 -2.08 -35.44 10.50
C GLN A 441 -1.43 -34.20 9.92
N HIS A 442 -0.18 -34.28 9.46
CA HIS A 442 0.49 -33.18 8.76
C HIS A 442 -0.27 -32.75 7.50
N CYS A 443 -0.80 -33.72 6.73
CA CYS A 443 -1.64 -33.39 5.58
C CYS A 443 -2.92 -32.64 5.98
N GLU A 444 -3.63 -33.12 7.00
CA GLU A 444 -4.85 -32.49 7.54
C GLU A 444 -4.57 -31.06 8.07
N GLU A 445 -3.48 -30.91 8.84
CA GLU A 445 -3.08 -29.61 9.43
C GLU A 445 -2.70 -28.56 8.37
N ASN A 446 -2.06 -28.98 7.28
CA ASN A 446 -1.60 -28.09 6.22
C ASN A 446 -2.56 -28.04 5.02
N GLY A 447 -3.70 -28.73 5.09
CA GLY A 447 -4.70 -28.73 4.03
C GLY A 447 -4.20 -29.35 2.72
N ILE A 448 -3.30 -30.34 2.79
CA ILE A 448 -2.80 -31.06 1.61
C ILE A 448 -3.88 -32.03 1.16
N PRO A 449 -4.40 -31.93 -0.07
CA PRO A 449 -5.61 -32.65 -0.45
C PRO A 449 -5.40 -34.13 -0.75
N LEU A 450 -4.20 -34.53 -1.21
CA LEU A 450 -3.90 -35.89 -1.66
C LEU A 450 -2.67 -36.44 -0.97
N ALA A 451 -2.73 -37.70 -0.49
CA ALA A 451 -1.59 -38.43 0.01
C ALA A 451 -1.35 -39.69 -0.85
N ILE A 452 -0.10 -39.91 -1.22
CA ILE A 452 0.36 -41.18 -1.82
C ILE A 452 0.95 -41.98 -0.69
N ILE A 453 0.36 -43.14 -0.41
CA ILE A 453 0.82 -44.07 0.64
C ILE A 453 1.53 -45.24 -0.03
N ILE A 454 2.77 -45.48 0.39
CA ILE A 454 3.55 -46.64 -0.06
C ILE A 454 3.81 -47.62 1.09
N GLY A 455 3.73 -48.88 0.78
CA GLY A 455 4.08 -50.01 1.65
C GLY A 455 4.87 -51.07 0.90
N GLU A 456 5.57 -51.94 1.61
CA GLU A 456 6.37 -53.00 0.99
C GLU A 456 5.49 -53.97 0.17
N GLY A 457 4.28 -54.27 0.64
CA GLY A 457 3.34 -55.15 -0.05
C GLY A 457 2.78 -54.53 -1.34
N GLU A 458 2.49 -53.24 -1.35
CA GLU A 458 2.05 -52.49 -2.54
C GLU A 458 3.18 -52.38 -3.58
N LEU A 459 4.39 -52.03 -3.13
CA LEU A 459 5.55 -51.89 -4.03
C LEU A 459 5.92 -53.24 -4.68
N ALA A 460 5.83 -54.37 -3.92
CA ALA A 460 6.07 -55.69 -4.50
C ALA A 460 5.05 -56.04 -5.59
N LYS A 461 3.85 -55.48 -5.58
CA LYS A 461 2.82 -55.60 -6.61
C LYS A 461 2.89 -54.50 -7.68
N GLY A 462 3.84 -53.61 -7.62
CA GLY A 462 3.95 -52.49 -8.53
C GLY A 462 2.83 -51.46 -8.43
N VAL A 463 2.23 -51.29 -7.24
CA VAL A 463 1.11 -50.38 -7.01
C VAL A 463 1.40 -49.44 -5.85
N VAL A 464 0.65 -48.33 -5.78
CA VAL A 464 0.62 -47.40 -4.65
C VAL A 464 -0.82 -47.06 -4.29
N THR A 465 -1.06 -46.57 -3.08
CA THR A 465 -2.39 -46.14 -2.63
C THR A 465 -2.48 -44.59 -2.71
N LEU A 466 -3.46 -44.08 -3.44
CA LEU A 466 -3.87 -42.70 -3.39
C LEU A 466 -4.97 -42.51 -2.36
N ARG A 467 -4.81 -41.56 -1.45
CA ARG A 467 -5.80 -41.24 -0.42
C ARG A 467 -6.17 -39.76 -0.51
N GLU A 468 -7.44 -39.52 -0.70
CA GLU A 468 -7.98 -38.17 -0.47
C GLU A 468 -7.99 -37.88 1.03
N VAL A 469 -7.33 -36.83 1.45
CA VAL A 469 -7.15 -36.55 2.89
C VAL A 469 -8.47 -36.19 3.57
N ASN A 470 -9.30 -35.34 2.92
CA ASN A 470 -10.57 -34.88 3.51
C ASN A 470 -11.66 -35.99 3.60
N THR A 471 -11.84 -36.76 2.52
CA THR A 471 -12.87 -37.76 2.42
C THR A 471 -12.40 -39.11 2.97
N ARG A 472 -11.09 -39.30 3.13
CA ARG A 472 -10.42 -40.56 3.51
C ARG A 472 -10.61 -41.68 2.50
N VAL A 473 -11.10 -41.35 1.30
CA VAL A 473 -11.28 -42.37 0.24
C VAL A 473 -9.90 -42.77 -0.28
N GLU A 474 -9.70 -44.08 -0.41
CA GLU A 474 -8.45 -44.68 -0.91
C GLU A 474 -8.70 -45.43 -2.19
N ARG A 475 -7.75 -45.37 -3.11
CA ARG A 475 -7.73 -46.15 -4.34
C ARG A 475 -6.31 -46.63 -4.65
N THR A 476 -6.17 -47.84 -5.12
CA THR A 476 -4.90 -48.42 -5.54
C THR A 476 -4.67 -48.09 -7.02
N VAL A 477 -3.49 -47.62 -7.36
CA VAL A 477 -3.10 -47.28 -8.75
C VAL A 477 -1.77 -47.94 -9.10
N PRO A 478 -1.54 -48.32 -10.35
CA PRO A 478 -0.24 -48.81 -10.80
C PRO A 478 0.83 -47.73 -10.61
N ARG A 479 2.01 -48.13 -10.14
CA ARG A 479 3.13 -47.20 -9.87
C ARG A 479 3.59 -46.43 -11.14
N ASP A 480 3.59 -47.09 -12.27
CA ASP A 480 3.95 -46.53 -13.58
C ASP A 480 2.94 -45.53 -14.12
N LYS A 481 1.68 -45.58 -13.68
CA LYS A 481 0.61 -44.65 -14.02
C LYS A 481 0.34 -43.59 -12.99
N LEU A 482 1.15 -43.55 -11.92
CA LEU A 482 0.93 -42.69 -10.76
C LEU A 482 0.77 -41.21 -11.17
N VAL A 483 1.68 -40.66 -11.97
CA VAL A 483 1.67 -39.26 -12.40
C VAL A 483 0.40 -38.92 -13.19
N GLU A 484 0.01 -39.82 -14.10
CA GLU A 484 -1.22 -39.66 -14.91
C GLU A 484 -2.47 -39.63 -14.01
N GLU A 485 -2.57 -40.57 -13.06
CA GLU A 485 -3.70 -40.62 -12.13
C GLU A 485 -3.74 -39.44 -11.18
N VAL A 486 -2.60 -38.92 -10.74
CA VAL A 486 -2.53 -37.69 -9.93
C VAL A 486 -2.95 -36.47 -10.76
N LYS A 487 -2.47 -36.30 -12.00
CA LYS A 487 -2.90 -35.23 -12.91
C LYS A 487 -4.41 -35.25 -13.13
N LYS A 488 -4.96 -36.42 -13.45
CA LYS A 488 -6.39 -36.62 -13.62
C LYS A 488 -7.20 -36.23 -12.38
N TRP A 489 -6.69 -36.55 -11.19
CA TRP A 489 -7.33 -36.17 -9.92
C TRP A 489 -7.26 -34.66 -9.69
N LEU A 490 -6.17 -34.01 -10.05
CA LEU A 490 -5.98 -32.56 -9.94
C LEU A 490 -6.79 -31.74 -10.97
N GLY A 491 -7.41 -32.40 -11.97
CA GLY A 491 -8.17 -31.75 -13.03
C GLY A 491 -7.32 -31.15 -14.15
N ASN A 492 -6.10 -31.65 -14.30
CA ASN A 492 -5.13 -31.28 -15.36
C ASN A 492 -5.03 -32.35 -16.44
#